data_969411628a575456bb5970d1fb6e53e8
#
_entry.id   969411628a575456bb5970d1fb6e53e8
#
_cell.length_a   1.000
_cell.length_b   1.000
_cell.length_c   1.000
_cell.angle_alpha   90.00
_cell.angle_beta   90.00
_cell.angle_gamma   90.00
#
_symmetry.space_group_name_H-M   'P 1'
#
loop_
_entity.id
_entity.type
_entity.pdbx_description
1 polymer ?
#
loop_
_entity_poly.entity_id
_entity_poly.type
_entity_poly.pdbx_seq_one_letter_code
_entity_poly.pdbx_strand_id
1 'polypeptide(L)'
;MSEVTAPPAVQARLLELQELDTALDQARAAVRRLKADPEHARLRARAQEFEEALPGLQDAARTADRAGAEATEKAAATRARRDRTRERLEAGQGGSKELQAMQHEDDTLTALLDDHEAAALEAMEAADAAESRLAKGHAALEQARAEV
;
A
#
# COMPACT_ATOMS: atom_id res chain seq x y z
N MET A 1 -7.44 -2.32 75.39
CA MET A 1 -7.56 -2.23 73.92
C MET A 1 -7.33 -0.77 73.57
N SER A 2 -6.22 -0.46 72.92
CA SER A 2 -5.95 0.93 72.49
C SER A 2 -6.78 1.25 71.24
N GLU A 3 -7.72 2.18 71.32
CA GLU A 3 -8.37 2.75 70.18
C GLU A 3 -7.34 3.53 69.33
N VAL A 4 -7.12 3.11 68.15
CA VAL A 4 -6.27 3.84 67.18
C VAL A 4 -7.16 4.92 66.54
N THR A 5 -7.09 6.13 67.11
CA THR A 5 -7.76 7.31 66.55
C THR A 5 -6.79 8.14 65.74
N ALA A 6 -7.11 8.32 64.43
CA ALA A 6 -6.32 9.19 63.55
C ALA A 6 -6.82 10.64 63.64
N PRO A 7 -5.97 11.67 63.48
CA PRO A 7 -6.39 13.07 63.39
C PRO A 7 -7.35 13.31 62.23
N PRO A 8 -8.29 14.27 62.33
CA PRO A 8 -9.31 14.52 61.29
C PRO A 8 -8.73 14.76 59.88
N ALA A 9 -7.58 15.42 59.81
CA ALA A 9 -6.86 15.63 58.52
C ALA A 9 -6.35 14.33 57.89
N VAL A 10 -5.98 13.34 58.71
CA VAL A 10 -5.56 12.02 58.23
C VAL A 10 -6.77 11.20 57.77
N GLN A 11 -7.90 11.32 58.50
CA GLN A 11 -9.15 10.68 58.12
C GLN A 11 -9.69 11.22 56.80
N ALA A 12 -9.60 12.54 56.56
CA ALA A 12 -9.98 13.13 55.25
C ALA A 12 -9.10 12.57 54.09
N ARG A 13 -7.78 12.44 54.30
CA ARG A 13 -6.90 11.83 53.26
C ARG A 13 -7.17 10.35 53.03
N LEU A 14 -7.62 9.61 54.04
CA LEU A 14 -8.05 8.23 53.87
C LEU A 14 -9.33 8.10 53.04
N LEU A 15 -10.26 9.05 53.17
CA LEU A 15 -11.44 9.11 52.35
C LEU A 15 -11.11 9.43 50.90
N GLU A 16 -10.23 10.41 50.66
CA GLU A 16 -9.71 10.71 49.32
C GLU A 16 -9.01 9.48 48.67
N LEU A 17 -8.20 8.77 49.45
CA LEU A 17 -7.56 7.55 48.99
C LEU A 17 -8.60 6.46 48.64
N GLN A 18 -9.61 6.28 49.46
CA GLN A 18 -10.68 5.31 49.22
C GLN A 18 -11.50 5.66 47.97
N GLU A 19 -11.73 6.94 47.69
CA GLU A 19 -12.39 7.41 46.48
C GLU A 19 -11.54 7.07 45.24
N LEU A 20 -10.22 7.32 45.30
CA LEU A 20 -9.29 6.99 44.21
C LEU A 20 -9.19 5.48 43.99
N ASP A 21 -9.11 4.69 45.06
CA ASP A 21 -9.08 3.22 44.94
C ASP A 21 -10.36 2.68 44.32
N THR A 22 -11.52 3.24 44.75
CA THR A 22 -12.82 2.88 44.16
C THR A 22 -12.89 3.23 42.67
N ALA A 23 -12.44 4.42 42.30
CA ALA A 23 -12.37 4.85 40.90
C ALA A 23 -11.44 3.96 40.07
N LEU A 24 -10.29 3.59 40.62
CA LEU A 24 -9.34 2.67 39.98
C LEU A 24 -9.93 1.27 39.76
N ASP A 25 -10.64 0.74 40.77
CA ASP A 25 -11.29 -0.57 40.68
C ASP A 25 -12.44 -0.56 39.65
N GLN A 26 -13.20 0.52 39.60
CA GLN A 26 -14.24 0.72 38.59
C GLN A 26 -13.62 0.77 37.17
N ALA A 27 -12.56 1.52 37.00
CA ALA A 27 -11.85 1.60 35.73
C ALA A 27 -11.29 0.23 35.29
N ARG A 28 -10.66 -0.51 36.21
CA ARG A 28 -10.19 -1.87 35.98
C ARG A 28 -11.31 -2.83 35.61
N ALA A 29 -12.44 -2.73 36.27
CA ALA A 29 -13.62 -3.54 35.95
C ALA A 29 -14.19 -3.20 34.56
N ALA A 30 -14.24 -1.94 34.17
CA ALA A 30 -14.64 -1.51 32.84
C ALA A 30 -13.72 -2.05 31.74
N VAL A 31 -12.40 -1.98 31.94
CA VAL A 31 -11.41 -2.56 31.03
C VAL A 31 -11.58 -4.08 30.90
N ARG A 32 -11.80 -4.79 32.02
CA ARG A 32 -12.05 -6.25 31.98
C ARG A 32 -13.31 -6.58 31.20
N ARG A 33 -14.40 -5.82 31.37
CA ARG A 33 -15.66 -6.02 30.62
C ARG A 33 -15.45 -5.80 29.13
N LEU A 34 -14.77 -4.72 28.75
CA LEU A 34 -14.46 -4.43 27.34
C LEU A 34 -13.61 -5.52 26.70
N LYS A 35 -12.59 -6.01 27.42
CA LYS A 35 -11.74 -7.11 26.92
C LYS A 35 -12.49 -8.45 26.79
N ALA A 36 -13.54 -8.65 27.56
CA ALA A 36 -14.38 -9.85 27.52
C ALA A 36 -15.56 -9.73 26.56
N ASP A 37 -15.79 -8.54 25.99
CA ASP A 37 -16.86 -8.31 25.04
C ASP A 37 -16.55 -8.98 23.70
N PRO A 38 -17.39 -9.93 23.24
CA PRO A 38 -17.18 -10.63 21.99
C PRO A 38 -17.28 -9.70 20.77
N GLU A 39 -18.05 -8.64 20.84
CA GLU A 39 -18.13 -7.64 19.76
C GLU A 39 -16.82 -6.85 19.62
N HIS A 40 -16.30 -6.35 20.74
CA HIS A 40 -15.00 -5.70 20.75
C HIS A 40 -13.87 -6.64 20.28
N ALA A 41 -13.93 -7.93 20.63
CA ALA A 41 -12.97 -8.91 20.14
C ALA A 41 -13.06 -9.10 18.62
N ARG A 42 -14.27 -9.09 18.04
CA ARG A 42 -14.48 -9.15 16.59
C ARG A 42 -13.93 -7.93 15.86
N LEU A 43 -14.22 -6.73 16.38
CA LEU A 43 -13.72 -5.49 15.77
C LEU A 43 -12.19 -5.46 15.76
N ARG A 44 -11.55 -5.85 16.84
CA ARG A 44 -10.10 -5.96 16.92
C ARG A 44 -9.54 -7.01 15.96
N ALA A 45 -10.14 -8.17 15.85
CA ALA A 45 -9.73 -9.21 14.91
C ALA A 45 -9.82 -8.71 13.47
N ARG A 46 -10.89 -8.00 13.11
CA ARG A 46 -11.07 -7.40 11.79
C ARG A 46 -9.99 -6.34 11.49
N ALA A 47 -9.68 -5.48 12.44
CA ALA A 47 -8.60 -4.50 12.26
C ALA A 47 -7.25 -5.20 12.06
N GLN A 48 -6.98 -6.26 12.80
CA GLN A 48 -5.76 -7.06 12.67
C GLN A 48 -5.69 -7.75 11.30
N GLU A 49 -6.77 -8.32 10.78
CA GLU A 49 -6.80 -8.92 9.44
C GLU A 49 -6.42 -7.92 8.35
N PHE A 50 -6.94 -6.70 8.40
CA PHE A 50 -6.55 -5.64 7.46
C PHE A 50 -5.09 -5.22 7.62
N GLU A 51 -4.59 -5.13 8.84
CA GLU A 51 -3.19 -4.80 9.13
C GLU A 51 -2.23 -5.86 8.58
N GLU A 52 -2.55 -7.14 8.74
CA GLU A 52 -1.79 -8.27 8.22
C GLU A 52 -1.84 -8.38 6.68
N ALA A 53 -2.92 -7.93 6.05
CA ALA A 53 -3.05 -7.94 4.60
C ALA A 53 -2.27 -6.80 3.90
N LEU A 54 -2.02 -5.67 4.57
CA LEU A 54 -1.38 -4.50 3.99
C LEU A 54 0.00 -4.75 3.37
N PRO A 55 0.93 -5.47 4.00
CA PRO A 55 2.23 -5.75 3.41
C PRO A 55 2.13 -6.43 2.05
N GLY A 56 1.22 -7.39 1.90
CA GLY A 56 0.96 -8.07 0.63
C GLY A 56 0.45 -7.13 -0.45
N LEU A 57 -0.45 -6.21 -0.11
CA LEU A 57 -0.94 -5.18 -1.04
C LEU A 57 0.17 -4.19 -1.44
N GLN A 58 1.03 -3.81 -0.51
CA GLN A 58 2.18 -2.95 -0.77
C GLN A 58 3.18 -3.61 -1.72
N ASP A 59 3.49 -4.88 -1.50
CA ASP A 59 4.41 -5.64 -2.36
C ASP A 59 3.82 -5.85 -3.76
N ALA A 60 2.52 -6.10 -3.87
CA ALA A 60 1.83 -6.20 -5.15
C ALA A 60 1.86 -4.87 -5.92
N ALA A 61 1.62 -3.74 -5.25
CA ALA A 61 1.69 -2.41 -5.86
C ALA A 61 3.12 -2.10 -6.35
N ARG A 62 4.14 -2.33 -5.54
CA ARG A 62 5.55 -2.13 -5.94
C ARG A 62 5.97 -3.02 -7.11
N THR A 63 5.48 -4.26 -7.14
CA THR A 63 5.79 -5.20 -8.22
C THR A 63 5.16 -4.76 -9.53
N ALA A 64 3.89 -4.34 -9.48
CA ALA A 64 3.17 -3.84 -10.64
C ALA A 64 3.79 -2.52 -11.18
N ASP A 65 4.19 -1.61 -10.30
CA ASP A 65 4.86 -0.36 -10.66
C ASP A 65 6.19 -0.61 -11.37
N ARG A 66 7.00 -1.54 -10.87
CA ARG A 66 8.25 -1.94 -11.54
C ARG A 66 7.98 -2.53 -12.92
N ALA A 67 7.00 -3.41 -13.05
CA ALA A 67 6.65 -4.00 -14.33
C ALA A 67 6.19 -2.94 -15.35
N GLY A 68 5.42 -1.93 -14.90
CA GLY A 68 5.02 -0.78 -15.69
C GLY A 68 6.22 0.05 -16.17
N ALA A 69 7.16 0.34 -15.27
CA ALA A 69 8.38 1.07 -15.61
C ALA A 69 9.26 0.31 -16.61
N GLU A 70 9.48 -0.99 -16.40
CA GLU A 70 10.26 -1.84 -17.29
C GLU A 70 9.63 -1.95 -18.69
N ALA A 71 8.30 -2.12 -18.77
CA ALA A 71 7.59 -2.18 -20.03
C ALA A 71 7.66 -0.85 -20.79
N THR A 72 7.54 0.28 -20.10
CA THR A 72 7.65 1.62 -20.66
C THR A 72 9.06 1.88 -21.17
N GLU A 73 10.09 1.49 -20.43
CA GLU A 73 11.49 1.62 -20.87
C GLU A 73 11.76 0.79 -22.13
N LYS A 74 11.20 -0.42 -22.21
CA LYS A 74 11.33 -1.31 -23.35
C LYS A 74 10.70 -0.71 -24.61
N ALA A 75 9.50 -0.14 -24.50
CA ALA A 75 8.84 0.57 -25.59
C ALA A 75 9.66 1.80 -26.04
N ALA A 76 10.17 2.59 -25.10
CA ALA A 76 11.00 3.75 -25.39
C ALA A 76 12.32 3.38 -26.11
N ALA A 77 12.99 2.32 -25.66
CA ALA A 77 14.20 1.82 -26.30
C ALA A 77 13.95 1.35 -27.75
N THR A 78 12.84 0.63 -27.97
CA THR A 78 12.43 0.17 -29.29
C THR A 78 12.08 1.35 -30.20
N ARG A 79 11.35 2.35 -29.70
CA ARG A 79 11.06 3.59 -30.42
C ARG A 79 12.32 4.31 -30.84
N ALA A 80 13.26 4.51 -29.92
CA ALA A 80 14.51 5.17 -30.20
C ALA A 80 15.38 4.42 -31.26
N ARG A 81 15.32 3.07 -31.27
CA ARG A 81 15.98 2.27 -32.27
C ARG A 81 15.32 2.44 -33.64
N ARG A 82 14.01 2.35 -33.73
CA ARG A 82 13.25 2.57 -34.97
C ARG A 82 13.50 3.96 -35.53
N ASP A 83 13.47 5.00 -34.72
CA ASP A 83 13.65 6.38 -35.15
C ASP A 83 15.05 6.57 -35.77
N ARG A 84 16.10 6.01 -35.16
CA ARG A 84 17.45 6.04 -35.75
C ARG A 84 17.54 5.29 -37.10
N THR A 85 16.88 4.16 -37.24
CA THR A 85 16.83 3.41 -38.48
C THR A 85 16.11 4.21 -39.57
N ARG A 86 15.00 4.87 -39.22
CA ARG A 86 14.23 5.72 -40.11
C ARG A 86 15.00 6.97 -40.57
N GLU A 87 15.68 7.66 -39.65
CA GLU A 87 16.56 8.79 -40.00
C GLU A 87 17.64 8.41 -41.00
N ARG A 88 18.27 7.25 -40.82
CA ARG A 88 19.29 6.74 -41.77
C ARG A 88 18.70 6.36 -43.13
N LEU A 89 17.51 5.79 -43.14
CA LEU A 89 16.77 5.45 -44.34
C LEU A 89 16.38 6.71 -45.13
N GLU A 90 15.83 7.72 -44.45
CA GLU A 90 15.44 9.01 -45.02
C GLU A 90 16.65 9.80 -45.55
N ALA A 91 17.79 9.71 -44.88
CA ALA A 91 19.04 10.31 -45.35
C ALA A 91 19.67 9.58 -46.53
N GLY A 92 19.10 8.44 -46.95
CA GLY A 92 19.62 7.65 -48.06
C GLY A 92 21.02 7.08 -47.82
N GLN A 93 21.39 6.82 -46.58
CA GLN A 93 22.70 6.35 -46.18
C GLN A 93 22.88 4.87 -46.51
N GLY A 94 23.60 4.58 -47.61
CA GLY A 94 23.97 3.23 -48.01
C GLY A 94 23.60 2.89 -49.44
N GLY A 95 24.01 1.68 -49.88
CA GLY A 95 23.64 1.15 -51.18
C GLY A 95 22.21 0.60 -51.23
N SER A 96 21.68 0.33 -52.40
CA SER A 96 20.31 -0.16 -52.61
C SER A 96 19.95 -1.38 -51.72
N LYS A 97 20.87 -2.31 -51.53
CA LYS A 97 20.69 -3.50 -50.71
C LYS A 97 20.63 -3.15 -49.22
N GLU A 98 21.41 -2.18 -48.77
CA GLU A 98 21.40 -1.69 -47.38
C GLU A 98 20.11 -0.91 -47.05
N LEU A 99 19.64 -0.10 -48.00
CA LEU A 99 18.35 0.61 -47.87
C LEU A 99 17.18 -0.36 -47.78
N GLN A 100 17.19 -1.45 -48.56
CA GLN A 100 16.16 -2.50 -48.43
C GLN A 100 16.21 -3.21 -47.07
N ALA A 101 17.42 -3.47 -46.56
CA ALA A 101 17.57 -4.09 -45.22
C ALA A 101 17.09 -3.16 -44.11
N MET A 102 17.41 -1.85 -44.19
CA MET A 102 16.89 -0.85 -43.23
C MET A 102 15.38 -0.68 -43.30
N GLN A 103 14.78 -0.75 -44.48
CA GLN A 103 13.32 -0.74 -44.62
C GLN A 103 12.71 -1.94 -43.93
N HIS A 104 13.23 -3.14 -44.13
CA HIS A 104 12.74 -4.34 -43.45
C HIS A 104 12.94 -4.26 -41.91
N GLU A 105 14.06 -3.67 -41.47
CA GLU A 105 14.30 -3.42 -40.05
C GLU A 105 13.28 -2.40 -39.48
N ASP A 106 12.98 -1.31 -40.18
CA ASP A 106 11.96 -0.31 -39.77
C ASP A 106 10.57 -0.93 -39.62
N ASP A 107 10.16 -1.78 -40.60
CA ASP A 107 8.89 -2.50 -40.58
C ASP A 107 8.82 -3.44 -39.35
N THR A 108 9.92 -4.18 -39.11
CA THR A 108 10.01 -5.10 -37.96
C THR A 108 9.97 -4.35 -36.61
N LEU A 109 10.70 -3.25 -36.51
CA LEU A 109 10.73 -2.43 -35.28
C LEU A 109 9.41 -1.71 -35.05
N THR A 110 8.68 -1.35 -36.11
CA THR A 110 7.34 -0.76 -36.00
C THR A 110 6.37 -1.77 -35.38
N ALA A 111 6.31 -3.00 -35.90
CA ALA A 111 5.45 -4.04 -35.31
C ALA A 111 5.86 -4.37 -33.85
N LEU A 112 7.16 -4.46 -33.57
CA LEU A 112 7.65 -4.71 -32.21
C LEU A 112 7.34 -3.55 -31.25
N LEU A 113 7.35 -2.32 -31.74
CA LEU A 113 6.99 -1.14 -30.94
C LEU A 113 5.51 -1.18 -30.56
N ASP A 114 4.63 -1.50 -31.51
CA ASP A 114 3.19 -1.64 -31.25
C ASP A 114 2.92 -2.68 -30.15
N ASP A 115 3.61 -3.83 -30.19
CA ASP A 115 3.52 -4.86 -29.16
C ASP A 115 4.03 -4.37 -27.79
N HIS A 116 5.16 -3.65 -27.78
CA HIS A 116 5.74 -3.13 -26.52
C HIS A 116 4.89 -1.99 -25.94
N GLU A 117 4.29 -1.15 -26.76
CA GLU A 117 3.39 -0.08 -26.30
C GLU A 117 2.08 -0.66 -25.71
N ALA A 118 1.53 -1.70 -26.35
CA ALA A 118 0.37 -2.42 -25.79
C ALA A 118 0.70 -3.06 -24.44
N ALA A 119 1.86 -3.74 -24.33
CA ALA A 119 2.32 -4.34 -23.09
C ALA A 119 2.58 -3.29 -21.99
N ALA A 120 3.11 -2.12 -22.35
CA ALA A 120 3.33 -1.02 -21.42
C ALA A 120 2.00 -0.47 -20.88
N LEU A 121 1.00 -0.32 -21.75
CA LEU A 121 -0.33 0.13 -21.33
C LEU A 121 -0.99 -0.87 -20.37
N GLU A 122 -0.97 -2.16 -20.68
CA GLU A 122 -1.48 -3.22 -19.79
C GLU A 122 -0.77 -3.22 -18.42
N ALA A 123 0.55 -3.05 -18.42
CA ALA A 123 1.32 -3.01 -17.18
C ALA A 123 1.03 -1.76 -16.34
N MET A 124 0.81 -0.59 -16.97
CA MET A 124 0.39 0.64 -16.28
C MET A 124 -1.02 0.49 -15.69
N GLU A 125 -1.98 -0.07 -16.42
CA GLU A 125 -3.32 -0.34 -15.91
C GLU A 125 -3.29 -1.31 -14.71
N ALA A 126 -2.42 -2.31 -14.76
CA ALA A 126 -2.21 -3.23 -13.64
C ALA A 126 -1.60 -2.52 -12.40
N ALA A 127 -0.68 -1.57 -12.61
CA ALA A 127 -0.11 -0.76 -11.53
C ALA A 127 -1.17 0.14 -10.89
N ASP A 128 -1.97 0.85 -11.67
CA ASP A 128 -3.07 1.69 -11.19
C ASP A 128 -4.09 0.87 -10.39
N ALA A 129 -4.43 -0.33 -10.87
CA ALA A 129 -5.33 -1.23 -10.17
C ALA A 129 -4.74 -1.73 -8.83
N ALA A 130 -3.44 -2.02 -8.77
CA ALA A 130 -2.75 -2.45 -7.55
C ALA A 130 -2.67 -1.31 -6.53
N GLU A 131 -2.36 -0.08 -6.96
CA GLU A 131 -2.35 1.10 -6.12
C GLU A 131 -3.76 1.40 -5.56
N SER A 132 -4.79 1.31 -6.38
CA SER A 132 -6.18 1.46 -5.94
C SER A 132 -6.57 0.44 -4.87
N ARG A 133 -6.12 -0.83 -5.00
CA ARG A 133 -6.34 -1.87 -3.97
C ARG A 133 -5.63 -1.53 -2.67
N LEU A 134 -4.40 -1.06 -2.75
CA LEU A 134 -3.62 -0.63 -1.59
C LEU A 134 -4.31 0.53 -0.86
N ALA A 135 -4.76 1.56 -1.59
CA ALA A 135 -5.49 2.69 -1.02
C ALA A 135 -6.78 2.26 -0.32
N LYS A 136 -7.54 1.33 -0.91
CA LYS A 136 -8.73 0.74 -0.29
C LYS A 136 -8.39 -0.07 0.96
N GLY A 137 -7.28 -0.79 0.96
CA GLY A 137 -6.78 -1.53 2.12
C GLY A 137 -6.45 -0.61 3.29
N HIS A 138 -5.76 0.50 3.03
CA HIS A 138 -5.51 1.53 4.04
C HIS A 138 -6.79 2.13 4.61
N ALA A 139 -7.73 2.51 3.74
CA ALA A 139 -9.02 3.08 4.17
C ALA A 139 -9.83 2.08 5.03
N ALA A 140 -9.84 0.80 4.65
CA ALA A 140 -10.52 -0.24 5.42
C ALA A 140 -9.88 -0.45 6.80
N LEU A 141 -8.54 -0.40 6.90
CA LEU A 141 -7.84 -0.47 8.19
C LEU A 141 -8.18 0.71 9.09
N GLU A 142 -8.12 1.94 8.55
CA GLU A 142 -8.45 3.15 9.32
C GLU A 142 -9.90 3.11 9.83
N GLN A 143 -10.85 2.67 8.99
CA GLN A 143 -12.23 2.49 9.41
C GLN A 143 -12.34 1.42 10.52
N ALA A 144 -11.72 0.26 10.34
CA ALA A 144 -11.76 -0.81 11.32
C ALA A 144 -11.15 -0.39 12.67
N ARG A 145 -10.08 0.42 12.66
CA ARG A 145 -9.46 0.99 13.87
C ARG A 145 -10.36 2.00 14.56
N ALA A 146 -11.14 2.78 13.82
CA ALA A 146 -12.07 3.75 14.38
C ALA A 146 -13.30 3.10 15.03
N GLU A 147 -13.63 1.86 14.66
CA GLU A 147 -14.72 1.08 15.22
C GLU A 147 -14.32 0.35 16.53
N VAL A 148 -13.01 0.22 16.85
CA VAL A 148 -12.48 -0.42 18.07
C VAL A 148 -12.46 0.53 19.28
#